data_0bc33ee7a65d2dd40be1fb2a697f90de
#
_entry.id   0bc33ee7a65d2dd40be1fb2a697f90de
#
_cell.length_a   1.000
_cell.length_b   1.000
_cell.length_c   1.000
_cell.angle_alpha   90.00
_cell.angle_beta   90.00
_cell.angle_gamma   90.00
#
_symmetry.space_group_name_H-M   'P 1'
#
loop_
_entity.id
_entity.type
_entity.pdbx_description
1 polymer ?
#
loop_
_entity_poly.entity_id
_entity_poly.type
_entity_poly.pdbx_seq_one_letter_code
_entity_poly.pdbx_strand_id
1 'polypeptide(L)'
;MGATTRRWLTAAVATVAALALGTGTAQAAEREPTGPVQPNILTAALYSLGAPTIAPPGANDWNCKPSERHPNPVLLSNGTTANAYENWANLSQKLADAGYCVFAGNFGGTPGTFLQTVGPIVDTTKALAAFGDKILAATGAAKLDVVGHSQGGMNIRYWIKYLGGADKISRLVGLSPSNHGTDLFGLLSTLEMIPGVPAALGTVCQACNEQTVGSDFLTDLNAGGETVPGIQYTVIQTRYDDVVTPYTSAFLKPAPNVKNILLQNVCGLDFTDHLGITYDPVAQGLVLNALDPAHAKTPPCVPVPPVIS
;
A
#
# COMPACT_ATOMS: atom_id res chain seq x y z
N MET A 1 -1.16 98.53 8.54
CA MET A 1 -2.10 97.44 8.46
C MET A 1 -1.43 96.32 7.61
N GLY A 2 -0.76 95.38 8.29
CA GLY A 2 0.05 94.36 7.64
C GLY A 2 -0.65 93.02 7.71
N ALA A 3 -0.84 92.39 6.57
CA ALA A 3 -1.39 91.03 6.46
C ALA A 3 -0.23 90.07 6.27
N THR A 4 0.01 89.17 7.29
CA THR A 4 1.02 88.13 7.25
C THR A 4 0.39 86.88 6.64
N THR A 5 0.84 86.49 5.47
CA THR A 5 0.49 85.17 4.82
C THR A 5 1.36 84.05 5.37
N ARG A 6 0.76 83.15 6.06
CA ARG A 6 1.41 81.88 6.50
C ARG A 6 1.38 80.89 5.30
N ARG A 7 2.58 80.50 4.85
CA ARG A 7 2.78 79.38 3.95
C ARG A 7 2.79 78.02 4.75
N TRP A 8 1.87 77.10 4.42
CA TRP A 8 1.90 75.74 4.92
C TRP A 8 2.77 74.92 3.96
N LEU A 9 3.86 74.37 4.49
CA LEU A 9 4.66 73.35 3.83
C LEU A 9 4.03 71.98 4.13
N THR A 10 3.46 71.35 3.12
CA THR A 10 3.03 69.94 3.18
C THR A 10 4.21 69.03 2.90
N ALA A 11 4.70 68.35 3.92
CA ALA A 11 5.67 67.28 3.78
C ALA A 11 4.96 66.02 3.29
N ALA A 12 5.28 65.54 2.10
CA ALA A 12 4.85 64.24 1.59
C ALA A 12 5.74 63.14 2.19
N VAL A 13 5.19 62.33 3.04
CA VAL A 13 5.85 61.09 3.53
C VAL A 13 5.62 60.01 2.49
N ALA A 14 6.67 59.65 1.78
CA ALA A 14 6.68 58.48 0.87
C ALA A 14 6.91 57.22 1.69
N THR A 15 5.86 56.43 1.89
CA THR A 15 5.95 55.12 2.53
C THR A 15 6.44 54.10 1.48
N VAL A 16 7.69 53.69 1.57
CA VAL A 16 8.24 52.58 0.77
C VAL A 16 7.77 51.29 1.44
N ALA A 17 6.79 50.64 0.83
CA ALA A 17 6.41 49.26 1.20
C ALA A 17 7.46 48.28 0.66
N ALA A 18 8.34 47.79 1.52
CA ALA A 18 9.25 46.71 1.20
C ALA A 18 8.42 45.38 1.13
N LEU A 19 8.15 44.91 -0.09
CA LEU A 19 7.69 43.55 -0.32
C LEU A 19 8.83 42.60 0.04
N ALA A 20 8.79 42.03 1.25
CA ALA A 20 9.60 40.87 1.59
C ALA A 20 9.07 39.67 0.79
N LEU A 21 9.69 39.39 -0.34
CA LEU A 21 9.59 38.08 -1.00
C LEU A 21 10.21 37.04 -0.04
N GLY A 22 9.37 36.43 0.77
CA GLY A 22 9.76 35.26 1.54
C GLY A 22 10.09 34.15 0.54
N THR A 23 11.38 33.96 0.28
CA THR A 23 11.88 32.72 -0.31
C THR A 23 11.71 31.63 0.74
N GLY A 24 10.49 31.05 0.77
CA GLY A 24 10.29 29.79 1.46
C GLY A 24 11.22 28.77 0.80
N THR A 25 12.34 28.47 1.44
CA THR A 25 13.11 27.29 1.10
C THR A 25 12.17 26.11 1.26
N ALA A 26 11.70 25.53 0.14
CA ALA A 26 11.03 24.27 0.15
C ALA A 26 12.00 23.31 0.82
N GLN A 27 11.73 22.95 2.09
CA GLN A 27 12.51 21.97 2.82
C GLN A 27 12.36 20.68 2.04
N ALA A 28 13.46 20.17 1.49
CA ALA A 28 13.47 18.91 0.77
C ALA A 28 12.81 17.87 1.69
N ALA A 29 11.79 17.18 1.18
CA ALA A 29 11.13 16.15 1.94
C ALA A 29 12.16 15.08 2.29
N GLU A 30 12.42 14.88 3.58
CA GLU A 30 13.48 14.02 4.05
C GLU A 30 13.10 12.55 3.85
N ARG A 31 14.10 11.68 3.62
CA ARG A 31 13.89 10.23 3.64
C ARG A 31 13.50 9.81 5.05
N GLU A 32 12.42 9.07 5.18
CA GLU A 32 12.02 8.53 6.48
C GLU A 32 13.03 7.47 6.97
N PRO A 33 13.29 7.37 8.28
CA PRO A 33 14.09 6.28 8.84
C PRO A 33 13.46 4.93 8.49
N THR A 34 14.28 3.97 8.02
CA THR A 34 13.84 2.64 7.64
C THR A 34 14.45 1.57 8.52
N GLY A 35 13.72 0.49 8.76
CA GLY A 35 14.23 -0.70 9.41
C GLY A 35 15.07 -1.59 8.47
N PRO A 36 15.75 -2.63 9.00
CA PRO A 36 16.52 -3.58 8.20
C PRO A 36 15.63 -4.50 7.37
N VAL A 37 16.21 -5.11 6.34
CA VAL A 37 15.55 -6.20 5.59
C VAL A 37 15.30 -7.39 6.52
N GLN A 38 14.14 -8.02 6.40
CA GLN A 38 13.77 -9.20 7.18
C GLN A 38 13.61 -10.43 6.28
N PRO A 39 13.94 -11.62 6.78
CA PRO A 39 13.83 -12.85 6.01
C PRO A 39 12.38 -13.37 5.90
N ASN A 40 11.52 -13.06 6.86
CA ASN A 40 10.12 -13.51 6.91
C ASN A 40 9.26 -12.55 7.75
N ILE A 41 7.94 -12.75 7.68
CA ILE A 41 6.97 -11.90 8.36
C ILE A 41 7.08 -11.96 9.88
N LEU A 42 7.42 -13.12 10.47
CA LEU A 42 7.50 -13.25 11.93
C LEU A 42 8.63 -12.43 12.51
N THR A 43 9.81 -12.44 11.88
CA THR A 43 10.94 -11.60 12.31
C THR A 43 10.65 -10.12 12.10
N ALA A 44 9.91 -9.77 11.05
CA ALA A 44 9.46 -8.41 10.81
C ALA A 44 8.43 -7.95 11.87
N ALA A 45 7.47 -8.80 12.20
CA ALA A 45 6.49 -8.55 13.26
C ALA A 45 7.19 -8.30 14.61
N LEU A 46 8.09 -9.19 15.02
CA LEU A 46 8.86 -9.05 16.26
C LEU A 46 9.67 -7.75 16.29
N TYR A 47 10.32 -7.39 15.19
CA TYR A 47 11.06 -6.13 15.11
C TYR A 47 10.13 -4.92 15.26
N SER A 48 9.00 -4.92 14.57
CA SER A 48 8.06 -3.80 14.57
C SER A 48 7.27 -3.63 15.88
N LEU A 49 7.23 -4.65 16.76
CA LEU A 49 6.72 -4.46 18.13
C LEU A 49 7.51 -3.40 18.90
N GLY A 50 8.83 -3.31 18.69
CA GLY A 50 9.69 -2.30 19.28
C GLY A 50 9.77 -0.98 18.48
N ALA A 51 9.30 -0.98 17.23
CA ALA A 51 9.40 0.16 16.32
C ALA A 51 8.17 0.20 15.35
N PRO A 52 6.95 0.39 15.86
CA PRO A 52 5.71 0.18 15.10
C PRO A 52 5.48 1.19 13.96
N THR A 53 6.21 2.30 13.95
CA THR A 53 6.11 3.35 12.92
C THR A 53 7.28 3.34 11.95
N ILE A 54 8.24 2.43 12.11
CA ILE A 54 9.41 2.37 11.23
C ILE A 54 8.97 2.03 9.79
N ALA A 55 9.52 2.74 8.81
CA ALA A 55 9.26 2.44 7.42
C ALA A 55 10.00 1.17 6.97
N PRO A 56 9.48 0.41 6.00
CA PRO A 56 10.21 -0.71 5.43
C PRO A 56 11.45 -0.25 4.66
N PRO A 57 12.49 -1.10 4.56
CA PRO A 57 13.74 -0.73 3.88
C PRO A 57 13.49 -0.35 2.42
N GLY A 58 14.16 0.68 1.94
CA GLY A 58 14.03 1.19 0.57
C GLY A 58 12.77 2.01 0.28
N ALA A 59 11.84 2.13 1.24
CA ALA A 59 10.61 2.91 1.07
C ALA A 59 10.74 4.36 1.58
N ASN A 60 9.77 5.19 1.20
CA ASN A 60 9.52 6.54 1.72
C ASN A 60 10.69 7.54 1.54
N ASP A 61 11.38 7.43 0.40
CA ASP A 61 12.24 8.51 -0.05
C ASP A 61 11.39 9.54 -0.82
N TRP A 62 10.98 10.59 -0.13
CA TRP A 62 10.11 11.63 -0.70
C TRP A 62 10.81 12.52 -1.75
N ASN A 63 12.13 12.38 -1.92
CA ASN A 63 12.90 13.01 -2.98
C ASN A 63 13.04 12.11 -4.22
N CYS A 64 12.59 10.85 -4.15
CA CYS A 64 12.67 9.92 -5.24
C CYS A 64 11.92 10.43 -6.47
N LYS A 65 12.54 10.34 -7.65
CA LYS A 65 11.92 10.67 -8.93
C LYS A 65 11.84 9.41 -9.78
N PRO A 66 10.63 9.04 -10.23
CA PRO A 66 10.45 7.92 -11.13
C PRO A 66 11.31 8.05 -12.39
N SER A 67 11.84 6.94 -12.86
CA SER A 67 12.63 6.88 -14.08
C SER A 67 11.74 6.69 -15.32
N GLU A 68 12.27 6.90 -16.51
CA GLU A 68 11.57 6.58 -17.76
C GLU A 68 11.16 5.11 -17.84
N ARG A 69 11.98 4.21 -17.29
CA ARG A 69 11.69 2.78 -17.25
C ARG A 69 10.58 2.45 -16.25
N HIS A 70 10.56 3.12 -15.12
CA HIS A 70 9.57 2.93 -14.05
C HIS A 70 8.87 4.26 -13.75
N PRO A 71 7.97 4.71 -14.65
CA PRO A 71 7.36 6.05 -14.55
C PRO A 71 6.35 6.16 -13.40
N ASN A 72 5.86 5.04 -12.89
CA ASN A 72 4.91 5.01 -11.79
C ASN A 72 5.62 4.62 -10.49
N PRO A 73 5.52 5.43 -9.42
CA PRO A 73 5.92 4.99 -8.09
C PRO A 73 5.03 3.84 -7.62
N VAL A 74 5.58 2.97 -6.77
CA VAL A 74 4.88 1.82 -6.21
C VAL A 74 4.39 2.14 -4.81
N LEU A 75 3.08 2.03 -4.60
CA LEU A 75 2.44 2.08 -3.29
C LEU A 75 2.22 0.66 -2.78
N LEU A 76 2.66 0.37 -1.55
CA LEU A 76 2.47 -0.90 -0.86
C LEU A 76 1.30 -0.77 0.13
N SER A 77 0.28 -1.65 0.00
CA SER A 77 -0.94 -1.65 0.80
C SER A 77 -1.02 -2.90 1.67
N ASN A 78 -1.05 -2.71 2.99
CA ASN A 78 -0.90 -3.76 3.99
C ASN A 78 -2.13 -4.67 4.11
N GLY A 79 -1.91 -5.90 4.55
CA GLY A 79 -2.95 -6.83 4.99
C GLY A 79 -3.57 -6.45 6.34
N THR A 80 -4.61 -7.17 6.76
CA THR A 80 -5.29 -7.00 8.04
C THR A 80 -4.31 -7.21 9.19
N THR A 81 -4.39 -6.38 10.22
CA THR A 81 -3.50 -6.31 11.40
C THR A 81 -2.09 -5.83 11.12
N ALA A 82 -1.59 -5.95 9.90
CA ALA A 82 -0.20 -5.70 9.57
C ALA A 82 0.12 -4.20 9.48
N ASN A 83 1.26 -3.80 10.03
CA ASN A 83 1.86 -2.50 9.73
C ASN A 83 2.75 -2.58 8.47
N ALA A 84 3.15 -1.42 7.97
CA ALA A 84 3.91 -1.33 6.73
C ALA A 84 5.25 -2.09 6.79
N TYR A 85 5.96 -2.00 7.91
CA TYR A 85 7.23 -2.71 8.05
C TYR A 85 7.05 -4.23 8.10
N GLU A 86 6.14 -4.71 8.94
CA GLU A 86 5.82 -6.14 9.06
C GLU A 86 5.50 -6.76 7.69
N ASN A 87 4.65 -6.10 6.92
CA ASN A 87 4.19 -6.65 5.65
C ASN A 87 5.25 -6.58 4.53
N TRP A 88 6.13 -5.57 4.55
CA TRP A 88 6.94 -5.21 3.37
C TRP A 88 8.44 -5.15 3.59
N ALA A 89 8.98 -5.55 4.77
CA ALA A 89 10.41 -5.42 5.11
C ALA A 89 11.38 -6.24 4.22
N ASN A 90 10.90 -6.90 3.19
CA ASN A 90 11.70 -7.58 2.17
C ASN A 90 11.38 -7.05 0.76
N LEU A 91 10.12 -7.14 0.34
CA LEU A 91 9.71 -6.77 -1.02
C LEU A 91 10.01 -5.29 -1.33
N SER A 92 9.83 -4.39 -0.35
CA SER A 92 10.11 -2.97 -0.54
C SER A 92 11.56 -2.69 -0.97
N GLN A 93 12.54 -3.35 -0.34
CA GLN A 93 13.93 -3.22 -0.73
C GLN A 93 14.20 -3.79 -2.13
N LYS A 94 13.60 -4.94 -2.47
CA LYS A 94 13.74 -5.52 -3.82
C LYS A 94 13.17 -4.61 -4.91
N LEU A 95 12.07 -3.93 -4.64
CA LEU A 95 11.49 -2.95 -5.56
C LEU A 95 12.39 -1.72 -5.69
N ALA A 96 12.93 -1.21 -4.57
CA ALA A 96 13.88 -0.10 -4.59
C ALA A 96 15.18 -0.46 -5.34
N ASP A 97 15.72 -1.65 -5.12
CA ASP A 97 16.90 -2.16 -5.84
C ASP A 97 16.64 -2.33 -7.35
N ALA A 98 15.38 -2.61 -7.72
CA ALA A 98 14.97 -2.65 -9.13
C ALA A 98 14.76 -1.25 -9.75
N GLY A 99 14.89 -0.18 -8.96
CA GLY A 99 14.84 1.21 -9.41
C GLY A 99 13.45 1.87 -9.34
N TYR A 100 12.51 1.29 -8.56
CA TYR A 100 11.24 1.93 -8.29
C TYR A 100 11.32 2.94 -7.14
N CYS A 101 10.55 4.02 -7.22
CA CYS A 101 10.20 4.81 -6.05
C CYS A 101 9.13 4.06 -5.26
N VAL A 102 9.45 3.65 -4.03
CA VAL A 102 8.57 2.79 -3.21
C VAL A 102 8.03 3.58 -2.02
N PHE A 103 6.74 3.41 -1.74
CA PHE A 103 6.07 4.07 -0.62
C PHE A 103 5.18 3.08 0.13
N ALA A 104 5.20 3.17 1.46
CA ALA A 104 4.38 2.38 2.35
C ALA A 104 3.99 3.20 3.58
N GLY A 105 2.79 2.98 4.11
CA GLY A 105 2.29 3.69 5.28
C GLY A 105 1.39 2.82 6.14
N ASN A 106 1.05 3.34 7.32
CA ASN A 106 0.15 2.70 8.29
C ASN A 106 -1.20 3.40 8.28
N PHE A 107 -2.28 2.61 8.11
CA PHE A 107 -3.64 3.11 7.98
C PHE A 107 -4.62 2.20 8.72
N GLY A 108 -5.78 2.73 9.15
CA GLY A 108 -6.86 1.93 9.72
C GLY A 108 -6.56 1.30 11.07
N GLY A 109 -5.57 1.81 11.80
CA GLY A 109 -5.25 1.47 13.17
C GLY A 109 -5.06 2.71 14.01
N THR A 110 -4.74 2.53 15.31
CA THR A 110 -4.35 3.66 16.16
C THR A 110 -2.96 4.14 15.75
N PRO A 111 -2.76 5.44 15.47
CA PRO A 111 -1.44 5.96 15.10
C PRO A 111 -0.37 5.62 16.15
N GLY A 112 0.80 5.19 15.68
CA GLY A 112 1.93 4.85 16.55
C GLY A 112 1.86 3.46 17.19
N THR A 113 0.82 2.66 16.89
CA THR A 113 0.69 1.29 17.42
C THR A 113 1.05 0.24 16.36
N PHE A 114 1.30 -0.97 16.83
CA PHE A 114 1.62 -2.12 16.00
C PHE A 114 0.46 -2.53 15.07
N LEU A 115 -0.76 -2.62 15.62
CA LEU A 115 -1.94 -3.07 14.87
C LEU A 115 -2.46 -1.99 13.93
N GLN A 116 -2.46 -2.31 12.65
CA GLN A 116 -2.97 -1.45 11.58
C GLN A 116 -4.06 -2.19 10.78
N THR A 117 -4.76 -1.49 9.90
CA THR A 117 -5.76 -2.06 8.97
C THR A 117 -6.89 -2.88 9.64
N VAL A 118 -7.21 -2.56 10.90
CA VAL A 118 -8.31 -3.21 11.68
C VAL A 118 -9.59 -2.39 11.71
N GLY A 119 -9.51 -1.09 11.43
CA GLY A 119 -10.65 -0.17 11.40
C GLY A 119 -11.52 -0.34 10.15
N PRO A 120 -12.57 0.49 9.99
CA PRO A 120 -13.46 0.45 8.83
C PRO A 120 -12.68 0.50 7.51
N ILE A 121 -12.98 -0.42 6.59
CA ILE A 121 -12.26 -0.53 5.31
C ILE A 121 -12.39 0.75 4.48
N VAL A 122 -13.56 1.35 4.45
CA VAL A 122 -13.81 2.59 3.69
C VAL A 122 -12.91 3.73 4.19
N ASP A 123 -12.80 3.91 5.50
CA ASP A 123 -12.00 5.01 6.07
C ASP A 123 -10.50 4.73 5.94
N THR A 124 -10.09 3.49 6.14
CA THR A 124 -8.72 3.02 5.84
C THR A 124 -8.36 3.32 4.39
N THR A 125 -9.27 3.03 3.45
CA THR A 125 -9.04 3.26 2.01
C THR A 125 -9.01 4.75 1.67
N LYS A 126 -9.81 5.60 2.30
CA LYS A 126 -9.73 7.06 2.12
C LYS A 126 -8.37 7.61 2.57
N ALA A 127 -7.86 7.15 3.71
CA ALA A 127 -6.54 7.56 4.19
C ALA A 127 -5.42 7.08 3.25
N LEU A 128 -5.52 5.85 2.75
CA LEU A 128 -4.60 5.31 1.76
C LEU A 128 -4.65 6.09 0.44
N ALA A 129 -5.84 6.48 -0.04
CA ALA A 129 -6.00 7.30 -1.24
C ALA A 129 -5.37 8.69 -1.08
N ALA A 130 -5.54 9.33 0.08
CA ALA A 130 -4.89 10.60 0.39
C ALA A 130 -3.34 10.47 0.44
N PHE A 131 -2.83 9.33 0.94
CA PHE A 131 -1.40 9.04 0.89
C PHE A 131 -0.91 8.85 -0.56
N GLY A 132 -1.69 8.19 -1.41
CA GLY A 132 -1.42 8.09 -2.84
C GLY A 132 -1.35 9.45 -3.53
N ASP A 133 -2.25 10.38 -3.19
CA ASP A 133 -2.20 11.76 -3.70
C ASP A 133 -0.93 12.50 -3.26
N LYS A 134 -0.48 12.30 -2.01
CA LYS A 134 0.79 12.83 -1.52
C LYS A 134 1.99 12.27 -2.32
N ILE A 135 1.98 10.96 -2.64
CA ILE A 135 3.03 10.33 -3.46
C ILE A 135 3.07 10.95 -4.86
N LEU A 136 1.93 11.08 -5.53
CA LEU A 136 1.85 11.70 -6.86
C LEU A 136 2.37 13.13 -6.84
N ALA A 137 1.98 13.93 -5.83
CA ALA A 137 2.46 15.30 -5.67
C ALA A 137 3.98 15.39 -5.43
N ALA A 138 4.55 14.50 -4.62
CA ALA A 138 5.98 14.47 -4.30
C ALA A 138 6.83 14.02 -5.48
N THR A 139 6.38 12.99 -6.19
CA THR A 139 7.14 12.38 -7.29
C THR A 139 6.95 13.10 -8.63
N GLY A 140 5.82 13.77 -8.82
CA GLY A 140 5.39 14.35 -10.10
C GLY A 140 4.88 13.32 -11.09
N ALA A 141 4.66 12.07 -10.66
CA ALA A 141 4.12 11.00 -11.50
C ALA A 141 2.64 11.23 -11.82
N ALA A 142 2.22 10.80 -13.01
CA ALA A 142 0.81 10.88 -13.40
C ALA A 142 -0.04 9.77 -12.76
N LYS A 143 0.56 8.60 -12.50
CA LYS A 143 -0.13 7.41 -11.97
C LYS A 143 0.76 6.67 -10.96
N LEU A 144 0.10 5.80 -10.18
CA LEU A 144 0.71 4.84 -9.27
C LEU A 144 0.59 3.43 -9.86
N ASP A 145 1.54 2.58 -9.50
CA ASP A 145 1.33 1.13 -9.46
C ASP A 145 1.16 0.72 -7.99
N VAL A 146 0.25 -0.20 -7.70
CA VAL A 146 -0.05 -0.60 -6.33
C VAL A 146 0.17 -2.10 -6.17
N VAL A 147 0.87 -2.48 -5.10
CA VAL A 147 0.98 -3.87 -4.64
C VAL A 147 0.26 -3.96 -3.31
N GLY A 148 -0.73 -4.83 -3.21
CA GLY A 148 -1.51 -5.01 -1.99
C GLY A 148 -1.51 -6.47 -1.53
N HIS A 149 -1.42 -6.68 -0.23
CA HIS A 149 -1.51 -7.99 0.39
C HIS A 149 -2.88 -8.15 1.06
N SER A 150 -3.53 -9.30 0.87
CA SER A 150 -4.78 -9.62 1.58
C SER A 150 -5.83 -8.51 1.44
N GLN A 151 -6.35 -7.96 2.55
CA GLN A 151 -7.20 -6.78 2.59
C GLN A 151 -6.65 -5.63 1.73
N GLY A 152 -5.33 -5.41 1.75
CA GLY A 152 -4.69 -4.33 1.01
C GLY A 152 -4.87 -4.42 -0.49
N GLY A 153 -4.95 -5.63 -1.06
CA GLY A 153 -5.26 -5.84 -2.46
C GLY A 153 -6.73 -5.54 -2.79
N MET A 154 -7.63 -5.89 -1.90
CA MET A 154 -9.07 -5.64 -2.05
C MET A 154 -9.43 -4.17 -1.83
N ASN A 155 -8.83 -3.48 -0.85
CA ASN A 155 -9.07 -2.06 -0.56
C ASN A 155 -8.81 -1.17 -1.78
N ILE A 156 -7.77 -1.48 -2.57
CA ILE A 156 -7.42 -0.71 -3.77
C ILE A 156 -8.53 -0.77 -4.81
N ARG A 157 -9.26 -1.90 -4.91
CA ARG A 157 -10.42 -1.99 -5.81
C ARG A 157 -11.53 -1.04 -5.39
N TYR A 158 -11.72 -0.83 -4.07
CA TYR A 158 -12.64 0.18 -3.55
C TYR A 158 -12.19 1.59 -3.93
N TRP A 159 -10.90 1.91 -3.75
CA TRP A 159 -10.35 3.21 -4.19
C TRP A 159 -10.54 3.44 -5.69
N ILE A 160 -10.20 2.44 -6.52
CA ILE A 160 -10.38 2.51 -7.97
C ILE A 160 -11.82 2.81 -8.34
N LYS A 161 -12.76 2.13 -7.72
CA LYS A 161 -14.17 2.15 -8.11
C LYS A 161 -14.94 3.35 -7.57
N TYR A 162 -14.64 3.77 -6.35
CA TYR A 162 -15.48 4.73 -5.60
C TYR A 162 -14.78 6.02 -5.16
N LEU A 163 -13.44 6.06 -5.15
CA LEU A 163 -12.67 7.19 -4.65
C LEU A 163 -11.78 7.84 -5.71
N GLY A 164 -12.11 7.70 -7.00
CA GLY A 164 -11.38 8.33 -8.11
C GLY A 164 -10.01 7.71 -8.40
N GLY A 165 -9.76 6.49 -7.94
CA GLY A 165 -8.51 5.77 -8.20
C GLY A 165 -8.32 5.35 -9.66
N ALA A 166 -9.41 5.27 -10.45
CA ALA A 166 -9.34 4.88 -11.85
C ALA A 166 -8.41 5.76 -12.70
N ASP A 167 -8.34 7.04 -12.41
CA ASP A 167 -7.47 7.99 -13.12
C ASP A 167 -6.04 7.99 -12.57
N LYS A 168 -5.83 7.48 -11.35
CA LYS A 168 -4.57 7.57 -10.60
C LYS A 168 -3.77 6.27 -10.56
N ILE A 169 -4.40 5.12 -10.81
CA ILE A 169 -3.77 3.80 -10.71
C ILE A 169 -3.62 3.21 -12.11
N SER A 170 -2.43 2.68 -12.41
CA SER A 170 -2.11 2.00 -13.67
C SER A 170 -2.18 0.48 -13.52
N ARG A 171 -1.62 -0.05 -12.42
CA ARG A 171 -1.60 -1.48 -12.13
C ARG A 171 -1.98 -1.74 -10.67
N LEU A 172 -2.72 -2.82 -10.46
CA LEU A 172 -2.97 -3.43 -9.16
C LEU A 172 -2.45 -4.86 -9.15
N VAL A 173 -1.46 -5.13 -8.30
CA VAL A 173 -0.95 -6.47 -8.04
C VAL A 173 -1.39 -6.89 -6.64
N GLY A 174 -2.28 -7.89 -6.56
CA GLY A 174 -2.77 -8.44 -5.29
C GLY A 174 -2.04 -9.73 -4.96
N LEU A 175 -1.42 -9.79 -3.78
CA LEU A 175 -0.88 -10.99 -3.15
C LEU A 175 -1.94 -11.55 -2.20
N SER A 176 -2.49 -12.72 -2.47
CA SER A 176 -3.57 -13.35 -1.70
C SER A 176 -4.71 -12.39 -1.32
N PRO A 177 -5.26 -11.59 -2.26
CA PRO A 177 -6.23 -10.55 -1.91
C PRO A 177 -7.57 -11.16 -1.51
N SER A 178 -8.24 -10.61 -0.49
CA SER A 178 -9.57 -11.05 -0.03
C SER A 178 -10.72 -10.55 -0.92
N ASN A 179 -10.59 -10.70 -2.25
CA ASN A 179 -11.50 -10.12 -3.25
C ASN A 179 -12.96 -10.56 -3.11
N HIS A 180 -13.22 -11.79 -2.69
CA HIS A 180 -14.56 -12.34 -2.44
C HIS A 180 -14.77 -12.76 -0.99
N GLY A 181 -13.89 -12.26 -0.11
CA GLY A 181 -13.96 -12.49 1.32
C GLY A 181 -13.25 -13.74 1.79
N THR A 182 -13.38 -13.96 3.07
CA THR A 182 -12.79 -15.06 3.83
C THR A 182 -13.77 -15.54 4.88
N ASP A 183 -13.52 -16.74 5.39
CA ASP A 183 -14.15 -17.20 6.62
C ASP A 183 -13.55 -16.43 7.81
N LEU A 184 -14.42 -15.80 8.61
CA LEU A 184 -14.01 -15.02 9.77
C LEU A 184 -13.18 -15.82 10.78
N PHE A 185 -13.52 -17.10 11.00
CA PHE A 185 -12.79 -17.93 11.94
C PHE A 185 -11.39 -18.27 11.43
N GLY A 186 -11.22 -18.61 10.16
CA GLY A 186 -9.92 -18.82 9.54
C GLY A 186 -9.06 -17.56 9.62
N LEU A 187 -9.62 -16.41 9.26
CA LEU A 187 -8.94 -15.11 9.36
C LEU A 187 -8.46 -14.84 10.79
N LEU A 188 -9.35 -14.92 11.78
CA LEU A 188 -9.00 -14.59 13.18
C LEU A 188 -8.00 -15.55 13.76
N SER A 189 -8.19 -16.87 13.58
CA SER A 189 -7.28 -17.88 14.14
C SER A 189 -5.86 -17.74 13.59
N THR A 190 -5.72 -17.44 12.30
CA THR A 190 -4.41 -17.23 11.68
C THR A 190 -3.76 -15.94 12.16
N LEU A 191 -4.51 -14.83 12.23
CA LEU A 191 -3.98 -13.53 12.66
C LEU A 191 -3.55 -13.54 14.13
N GLU A 192 -4.28 -14.24 15.00
CA GLU A 192 -3.93 -14.38 16.43
C GLU A 192 -2.61 -15.14 16.67
N MET A 193 -2.10 -15.88 15.69
CA MET A 193 -0.76 -16.51 15.76
C MET A 193 0.38 -15.51 15.56
N ILE A 194 0.11 -14.31 15.04
CA ILE A 194 1.12 -13.26 14.82
C ILE A 194 1.48 -12.63 16.17
N PRO A 195 2.77 -12.53 16.52
CA PRO A 195 3.20 -11.85 17.75
C PRO A 195 2.66 -10.40 17.83
N GLY A 196 2.01 -10.07 18.95
CA GLY A 196 1.43 -8.72 19.17
C GLY A 196 -0.04 -8.56 18.74
N VAL A 197 -0.63 -9.52 18.07
CA VAL A 197 -2.07 -9.55 17.79
C VAL A 197 -2.82 -10.10 19.02
N PRO A 198 -3.86 -9.38 19.55
CA PRO A 198 -4.58 -9.82 20.74
C PRO A 198 -5.56 -10.96 20.43
N ALA A 199 -5.74 -11.88 21.36
CA ALA A 199 -6.72 -12.99 21.27
C ALA A 199 -8.19 -12.52 21.19
N ALA A 200 -8.48 -11.26 21.45
CA ALA A 200 -9.81 -10.64 21.32
C ALA A 200 -9.97 -9.82 20.03
N LEU A 201 -9.16 -10.09 19.01
CA LEU A 201 -9.12 -9.32 17.76
C LEU A 201 -10.51 -9.14 17.13
N GLY A 202 -11.34 -10.19 17.12
CA GLY A 202 -12.67 -10.15 16.52
C GLY A 202 -13.61 -9.10 17.10
N THR A 203 -13.35 -8.63 18.33
CA THR A 203 -14.18 -7.59 18.99
C THR A 203 -13.78 -6.16 18.60
N VAL A 204 -12.56 -5.97 18.05
CA VAL A 204 -12.00 -4.65 17.72
C VAL A 204 -11.68 -4.50 16.23
N CYS A 205 -11.76 -5.58 15.47
CA CYS A 205 -11.43 -5.59 14.04
C CYS A 205 -12.71 -5.45 13.19
N GLN A 206 -13.12 -4.21 12.91
CA GLN A 206 -14.25 -3.98 12.00
C GLN A 206 -13.93 -4.47 10.59
N ALA A 207 -12.71 -4.26 10.12
CA ALA A 207 -12.25 -4.75 8.82
C ALA A 207 -12.38 -6.27 8.67
N CYS A 208 -12.19 -7.04 9.75
CA CYS A 208 -12.38 -8.50 9.72
C CYS A 208 -13.83 -8.87 9.38
N ASN A 209 -14.80 -8.19 10.01
CA ASN A 209 -16.22 -8.42 9.73
C ASN A 209 -16.59 -8.00 8.30
N GLU A 210 -16.06 -6.88 7.82
CA GLU A 210 -16.31 -6.39 6.45
C GLU A 210 -15.69 -7.28 5.37
N GLN A 211 -14.69 -8.10 5.70
CA GLN A 211 -14.08 -9.09 4.80
C GLN A 211 -14.76 -10.47 4.84
N THR A 212 -15.76 -10.66 5.69
CA THR A 212 -16.49 -11.93 5.73
C THR A 212 -17.28 -12.13 4.43
N VAL A 213 -17.28 -13.36 3.91
CA VAL A 213 -18.06 -13.74 2.72
C VAL A 213 -19.51 -13.30 2.88
N GLY A 214 -20.03 -12.58 1.89
CA GLY A 214 -21.42 -12.10 1.88
C GLY A 214 -21.65 -10.82 2.69
N SER A 215 -20.63 -10.18 3.23
CA SER A 215 -20.77 -8.85 3.84
C SER A 215 -21.31 -7.83 2.85
N ASP A 216 -22.00 -6.81 3.35
CA ASP A 216 -22.52 -5.70 2.55
C ASP A 216 -21.36 -5.01 1.78
N PHE A 217 -20.22 -4.80 2.45
CA PHE A 217 -19.05 -4.19 1.83
C PHE A 217 -18.57 -4.97 0.59
N LEU A 218 -18.41 -6.28 0.68
CA LEU A 218 -17.95 -7.11 -0.44
C LEU A 218 -19.02 -7.26 -1.53
N THR A 219 -20.29 -7.31 -1.14
CA THR A 219 -21.42 -7.34 -2.06
C THR A 219 -21.42 -6.07 -2.92
N ASP A 220 -21.30 -4.91 -2.31
CA ASP A 220 -21.24 -3.61 -3.00
C ASP A 220 -19.97 -3.48 -3.85
N LEU A 221 -18.81 -3.89 -3.31
CA LEU A 221 -17.54 -3.82 -4.03
C LEU A 221 -17.57 -4.63 -5.33
N ASN A 222 -18.19 -5.81 -5.31
CA ASN A 222 -18.27 -6.72 -6.45
C ASN A 222 -19.47 -6.46 -7.37
N ALA A 223 -20.44 -5.67 -6.94
CA ALA A 223 -21.60 -5.29 -7.74
C ALA A 223 -21.18 -4.51 -9.00
N GLY A 224 -21.82 -4.81 -10.16
CA GLY A 224 -21.57 -4.09 -11.40
C GLY A 224 -20.22 -4.35 -12.07
N GLY A 225 -19.45 -5.32 -11.58
CA GLY A 225 -18.15 -5.72 -12.13
C GLY A 225 -16.99 -5.55 -11.14
N GLU A 226 -15.96 -6.37 -11.32
CA GLU A 226 -14.84 -6.48 -10.38
C GLU A 226 -13.65 -5.60 -10.78
N THR A 227 -13.61 -5.14 -12.03
CA THR A 227 -12.49 -4.38 -12.61
C THR A 227 -12.97 -3.16 -13.36
N VAL A 228 -12.07 -2.20 -13.53
CA VAL A 228 -12.29 -0.98 -14.31
C VAL A 228 -11.39 -1.01 -15.54
N PRO A 229 -11.87 -0.63 -16.74
CA PRO A 229 -11.06 -0.54 -17.94
C PRO A 229 -9.86 0.42 -17.76
N GLY A 230 -8.75 0.13 -18.44
CA GLY A 230 -7.54 0.97 -18.40
C GLY A 230 -6.56 0.64 -17.26
N ILE A 231 -6.96 -0.18 -16.29
CA ILE A 231 -6.10 -0.66 -15.20
C ILE A 231 -5.78 -2.14 -15.43
N GLN A 232 -4.54 -2.54 -15.20
CA GLN A 232 -4.11 -3.94 -15.24
C GLN A 232 -4.19 -4.55 -13.86
N TYR A 233 -4.86 -5.68 -13.73
CA TYR A 233 -5.02 -6.43 -12.48
C TYR A 233 -4.23 -7.73 -12.56
N THR A 234 -3.36 -7.96 -11.60
CA THR A 234 -2.67 -9.26 -11.42
C THR A 234 -2.96 -9.76 -10.02
N VAL A 235 -3.52 -10.96 -9.92
CA VAL A 235 -3.71 -11.67 -8.65
C VAL A 235 -2.69 -12.80 -8.60
N ILE A 236 -1.90 -12.84 -7.54
CA ILE A 236 -0.93 -13.89 -7.25
C ILE A 236 -1.41 -14.59 -5.99
N GLN A 237 -1.67 -15.90 -6.09
CA GLN A 237 -2.31 -16.66 -5.04
C GLN A 237 -1.60 -18.00 -4.81
N THR A 238 -1.60 -18.47 -3.58
CA THR A 238 -1.14 -19.80 -3.19
C THR A 238 -2.33 -20.74 -2.93
N ARG A 239 -2.19 -22.03 -3.29
CA ARG A 239 -3.20 -23.03 -2.91
C ARG A 239 -3.19 -23.39 -1.43
N TYR A 240 -2.13 -23.00 -0.74
CA TYR A 240 -1.93 -23.24 0.69
C TYR A 240 -2.37 -22.04 1.55
N ASP A 241 -3.18 -21.16 0.96
CA ASP A 241 -3.79 -20.05 1.68
C ASP A 241 -4.77 -20.58 2.74
N ASP A 242 -4.49 -20.30 3.98
CA ASP A 242 -5.23 -20.72 5.16
C ASP A 242 -6.16 -19.63 5.71
N VAL A 243 -6.07 -18.42 5.12
CA VAL A 243 -6.90 -17.25 5.45
C VAL A 243 -7.97 -17.02 4.38
N VAL A 244 -7.58 -16.80 3.13
CA VAL A 244 -8.51 -16.58 2.01
C VAL A 244 -8.93 -17.93 1.43
N THR A 245 -9.95 -18.51 2.03
CA THR A 245 -10.42 -19.87 1.73
C THR A 245 -11.84 -19.87 1.15
N PRO A 246 -12.11 -20.66 0.09
CA PRO A 246 -11.12 -21.39 -0.70
C PRO A 246 -10.18 -20.43 -1.42
N TYR A 247 -8.93 -20.82 -1.64
CA TYR A 247 -7.92 -19.92 -2.26
C TYR A 247 -8.39 -19.28 -3.57
N THR A 248 -9.30 -19.92 -4.29
CA THR A 248 -9.88 -19.40 -5.53
C THR A 248 -10.74 -18.14 -5.32
N SER A 249 -11.18 -17.86 -4.09
CA SER A 249 -11.92 -16.63 -3.77
C SER A 249 -11.08 -15.35 -3.88
N ALA A 250 -9.75 -15.48 -3.93
CA ALA A 250 -8.86 -14.36 -4.25
C ALA A 250 -8.92 -13.96 -5.73
N PHE A 251 -9.22 -14.87 -6.64
CA PHE A 251 -9.16 -14.60 -8.06
C PHE A 251 -10.31 -13.70 -8.54
N LEU A 252 -9.97 -12.75 -9.39
CA LEU A 252 -10.95 -11.93 -10.10
C LEU A 252 -11.54 -12.70 -11.28
N LYS A 253 -12.77 -12.36 -11.66
CA LYS A 253 -13.38 -12.90 -12.87
C LYS A 253 -12.50 -12.66 -14.09
N PRO A 254 -12.39 -13.63 -15.01
CA PRO A 254 -11.61 -13.46 -16.22
C PRO A 254 -12.07 -12.24 -17.02
N ALA A 255 -11.11 -11.37 -17.35
CA ALA A 255 -11.30 -10.19 -18.19
C ALA A 255 -10.01 -9.89 -18.95
N PRO A 256 -10.03 -9.12 -20.05
CA PRO A 256 -8.83 -8.83 -20.85
C PRO A 256 -7.72 -8.13 -20.06
N ASN A 257 -8.06 -7.45 -18.98
CA ASN A 257 -7.14 -6.74 -18.09
C ASN A 257 -6.86 -7.46 -16.76
N VAL A 258 -7.21 -8.75 -16.65
CA VAL A 258 -7.02 -9.59 -15.46
C VAL A 258 -6.06 -10.74 -15.74
N LYS A 259 -5.09 -10.91 -14.86
CA LYS A 259 -4.19 -12.07 -14.82
C LYS A 259 -4.24 -12.70 -13.43
N ASN A 260 -4.83 -13.88 -13.32
CA ASN A 260 -4.82 -14.70 -12.11
C ASN A 260 -3.69 -15.72 -12.20
N ILE A 261 -2.81 -15.76 -11.19
CA ILE A 261 -1.64 -16.63 -11.16
C ILE A 261 -1.70 -17.47 -9.87
N LEU A 262 -1.65 -18.78 -10.02
CA LEU A 262 -1.44 -19.71 -8.91
C LEU A 262 0.06 -20.01 -8.81
N LEU A 263 0.68 -19.76 -7.65
CA LEU A 263 2.12 -19.94 -7.43
C LEU A 263 2.57 -21.36 -7.79
N GLN A 264 1.81 -22.37 -7.42
CA GLN A 264 2.15 -23.78 -7.65
C GLN A 264 2.11 -24.18 -9.13
N ASN A 265 1.51 -23.36 -9.99
CA ASN A 265 1.62 -23.53 -11.45
C ASN A 265 2.93 -22.94 -12.01
N VAL A 266 3.59 -22.06 -11.25
CA VAL A 266 4.91 -21.48 -11.57
C VAL A 266 6.03 -22.30 -10.91
N CYS A 267 5.84 -22.68 -9.66
CA CYS A 267 6.78 -23.50 -8.89
C CYS A 267 6.05 -24.54 -8.04
N GLY A 268 6.10 -25.80 -8.42
CA GLY A 268 5.46 -26.89 -7.68
C GLY A 268 6.10 -27.21 -6.34
N LEU A 269 7.28 -26.62 -6.04
CA LEU A 269 7.99 -26.76 -4.78
C LEU A 269 7.67 -25.65 -3.77
N ASP A 270 6.77 -24.77 -4.14
CA ASP A 270 6.37 -23.63 -3.33
C ASP A 270 5.17 -24.02 -2.45
N PHE A 271 5.37 -23.99 -1.14
CA PHE A 271 4.37 -24.31 -0.13
C PHE A 271 4.04 -23.08 0.73
N THR A 272 4.35 -21.88 0.25
CA THR A 272 4.08 -20.65 0.98
C THR A 272 2.59 -20.53 1.31
N ASP A 273 2.29 -20.02 2.51
CA ASP A 273 0.96 -19.75 3.01
C ASP A 273 0.55 -18.28 2.81
N HIS A 274 -0.59 -17.88 3.38
CA HIS A 274 -1.12 -16.51 3.31
C HIS A 274 -0.14 -15.45 3.83
N LEU A 275 0.51 -15.73 4.96
CA LEU A 275 1.42 -14.78 5.60
C LEU A 275 2.80 -14.76 4.92
N GLY A 276 3.26 -15.90 4.44
CA GLY A 276 4.55 -16.05 3.78
C GLY A 276 4.65 -15.38 2.42
N ILE A 277 3.54 -15.23 1.71
CA ILE A 277 3.51 -14.83 0.29
C ILE A 277 4.22 -13.50 0.00
N THR A 278 4.22 -12.54 0.92
CA THR A 278 4.89 -11.25 0.75
C THR A 278 6.42 -11.34 0.84
N TYR A 279 6.93 -12.43 1.43
CA TYR A 279 8.36 -12.75 1.58
C TYR A 279 8.82 -13.83 0.61
N ASP A 280 7.89 -14.42 -0.12
CA ASP A 280 8.14 -15.51 -1.06
C ASP A 280 8.89 -15.03 -2.30
N PRO A 281 10.03 -15.68 -2.68
CA PRO A 281 10.84 -15.23 -3.81
C PRO A 281 10.15 -15.42 -5.17
N VAL A 282 9.26 -16.43 -5.29
CA VAL A 282 8.49 -16.67 -6.53
C VAL A 282 7.44 -15.58 -6.69
N ALA A 283 6.66 -15.31 -5.62
CA ALA A 283 5.64 -14.27 -5.59
C ALA A 283 6.26 -12.89 -5.86
N GLN A 284 7.38 -12.57 -5.22
CA GLN A 284 8.09 -11.30 -5.42
C GLN A 284 8.61 -11.15 -6.86
N GLY A 285 9.12 -12.22 -7.47
CA GLY A 285 9.50 -12.24 -8.87
C GLY A 285 8.31 -11.99 -9.81
N LEU A 286 7.14 -12.54 -9.48
CA LEU A 286 5.90 -12.31 -10.22
C LEU A 286 5.38 -10.87 -10.04
N VAL A 287 5.55 -10.27 -8.86
CA VAL A 287 5.26 -8.84 -8.64
C VAL A 287 6.11 -7.97 -9.58
N LEU A 288 7.43 -8.18 -9.60
CA LEU A 288 8.33 -7.45 -10.51
C LEU A 288 7.92 -7.62 -11.98
N ASN A 289 7.55 -8.83 -12.39
CA ASN A 289 7.08 -9.12 -13.74
C ASN A 289 5.72 -8.43 -14.06
N ALA A 290 4.84 -8.30 -13.09
CA ALA A 290 3.56 -7.61 -13.26
C ALA A 290 3.75 -6.10 -13.38
N LEU A 291 4.73 -5.54 -12.68
CA LEU A 291 5.06 -4.11 -12.71
C LEU A 291 5.84 -3.72 -14.00
N ASP A 292 6.74 -4.60 -14.49
CA ASP A 292 7.53 -4.40 -15.71
C ASP A 292 7.41 -5.63 -16.65
N PRO A 293 6.27 -5.82 -17.31
CA PRO A 293 6.03 -7.01 -18.13
C PRO A 293 6.95 -7.09 -19.38
N ALA A 294 7.49 -5.96 -19.84
CA ALA A 294 8.41 -5.94 -20.96
C ALA A 294 9.78 -6.59 -20.63
N HIS A 295 10.13 -6.62 -19.37
CA HIS A 295 11.39 -7.21 -18.88
C HIS A 295 11.15 -8.36 -17.91
N ALA A 296 10.01 -9.04 -18.06
CA ALA A 296 9.66 -10.17 -17.20
C ALA A 296 10.72 -11.29 -17.28
N LYS A 297 11.01 -11.88 -16.10
CA LYS A 297 11.97 -12.96 -15.94
C LYS A 297 11.28 -14.15 -15.28
N THR A 298 11.74 -15.36 -15.57
CA THR A 298 11.28 -16.55 -14.85
C THR A 298 11.69 -16.42 -13.38
N PRO A 299 10.74 -16.42 -12.43
CA PRO A 299 11.08 -16.43 -11.01
C PRO A 299 11.87 -17.67 -10.63
N PRO A 300 12.76 -17.59 -9.63
CA PRO A 300 13.48 -18.76 -9.14
C PRO A 300 12.48 -19.76 -8.52
N CYS A 301 12.51 -21.02 -8.98
CA CYS A 301 11.71 -22.06 -8.36
C CYS A 301 12.57 -22.79 -7.31
N VAL A 302 12.32 -22.43 -6.06
CA VAL A 302 13.00 -23.02 -4.89
C VAL A 302 11.95 -23.50 -3.90
N PRO A 303 12.26 -24.51 -3.04
CA PRO A 303 11.36 -24.88 -1.97
C PRO A 303 11.13 -23.72 -1.01
N VAL A 304 9.87 -23.37 -0.80
CA VAL A 304 9.43 -22.37 0.19
C VAL A 304 8.52 -23.06 1.18
N PRO A 305 8.89 -23.16 2.45
CA PRO A 305 8.00 -23.74 3.47
C PRO A 305 6.90 -22.75 3.84
N PRO A 306 5.78 -23.22 4.39
CA PRO A 306 4.80 -22.36 5.01
C PRO A 306 5.38 -21.67 6.26
N VAL A 307 4.77 -20.55 6.67
CA VAL A 307 5.18 -19.83 7.88
C VAL A 307 4.49 -20.39 9.12
N ILE A 308 3.24 -20.84 8.97
CA ILE A 308 2.36 -21.15 10.10
C ILE A 308 1.86 -22.60 10.07
N SER A 309 1.82 -23.28 8.93
CA SER A 309 1.26 -24.64 8.80
C SER A 309 2.28 -25.75 8.95
#